data_e39bef810ba71abb99ec3900acdcdd8f
#
_entry.id   e39bef810ba71abb99ec3900acdcdd8f
#
_cell.length_a   1.000
_cell.length_b   1.000
_cell.length_c   1.000
_cell.angle_alpha   90.00
_cell.angle_beta   90.00
_cell.angle_gamma   90.00
#
_symmetry.space_group_name_H-M   'P 1'
#
loop_
_entity.id
_entity.type
_entity.pdbx_description
1 polymer ?
#
loop_
_entity_poly.entity_id
_entity_poly.type
_entity_poly.pdbx_seq_one_letter_code
_entity_poly.pdbx_strand_id
1 'polypeptide(L)'
;MPEPMPEPRPEPIPTLLLTGAAGTLGRALAPGLQALTTRLVLSDLPQALARITPPPGARVVPCELADAAAVHSLAQGVDAIVHLGGVSVEGPFEPILQTNIRGLHNLYEAARRQGVRRIVFASSNHVTGCYAQAQTIKPQDPPRPDGNYGLSKLFGEGMASLYWDRYGIESVCLRIGTATPAPPDRRGLSTWISLPDLLRLVSCALTAPGVGFLVAYGMSRNTRAFWDTQDAWAKLGYVPQDEAEAHAPQVQQLQQPEGPERLLQGGSFLGIGPFDH
;
A
#
# COMPACT_ATOMS: atom_id res chain seq x y z
N MET A 1 4.62 -36.75 -24.38
CA MET A 1 4.37 -36.38 -22.99
C MET A 1 3.12 -35.53 -22.98
N PRO A 2 2.10 -35.78 -22.14
CA PRO A 2 0.95 -34.90 -22.10
C PRO A 2 1.40 -33.52 -21.63
N GLU A 3 0.85 -32.46 -22.25
CA GLU A 3 1.07 -31.09 -21.80
C GLU A 3 0.67 -30.95 -20.31
N PRO A 4 1.44 -30.21 -19.50
CA PRO A 4 1.05 -29.96 -18.12
C PRO A 4 -0.32 -29.25 -18.11
N MET A 5 -1.25 -29.81 -17.35
CA MET A 5 -2.56 -29.17 -17.13
C MET A 5 -2.32 -27.74 -16.60
N PRO A 6 -3.03 -26.73 -17.12
CA PRO A 6 -2.93 -25.39 -16.58
C PRO A 6 -3.32 -25.41 -15.09
N GLU A 7 -2.50 -24.78 -14.26
CA GLU A 7 -2.82 -24.64 -12.82
C GLU A 7 -4.20 -24.01 -12.67
N PRO A 8 -5.03 -24.54 -11.75
CA PRO A 8 -6.36 -23.97 -11.52
C PRO A 8 -6.22 -22.49 -11.12
N ARG A 9 -6.87 -21.61 -11.85
CA ARG A 9 -6.92 -20.20 -11.47
C ARG A 9 -7.56 -20.10 -10.09
N PRO A 10 -7.02 -19.28 -9.17
CA PRO A 10 -7.65 -19.08 -7.87
C PRO A 10 -9.08 -18.58 -8.07
N GLU A 11 -9.99 -19.05 -7.23
CA GLU A 11 -11.38 -18.59 -7.28
C GLU A 11 -11.44 -17.06 -7.11
N PRO A 12 -12.27 -16.37 -7.92
CA PRO A 12 -12.37 -14.93 -7.83
C PRO A 12 -12.92 -14.51 -6.46
N ILE A 13 -12.39 -13.44 -5.90
CA ILE A 13 -12.88 -12.84 -4.66
C ILE A 13 -14.33 -12.38 -4.91
N PRO A 14 -15.34 -12.81 -4.13
CA PRO A 14 -16.73 -12.46 -4.41
C PRO A 14 -16.95 -10.94 -4.43
N THR A 15 -16.52 -10.20 -3.40
CA THR A 15 -16.60 -8.74 -3.34
C THR A 15 -15.30 -8.15 -2.81
N LEU A 16 -14.66 -7.32 -3.62
CA LEU A 16 -13.44 -6.59 -3.27
C LEU A 16 -13.75 -5.09 -3.12
N LEU A 17 -13.41 -4.52 -1.97
CA LEU A 17 -13.45 -3.08 -1.74
C LEU A 17 -12.07 -2.47 -1.97
N LEU A 18 -12.01 -1.43 -2.82
CA LEU A 18 -10.85 -0.56 -2.98
C LEU A 18 -11.18 0.82 -2.42
N THR A 19 -10.57 1.21 -1.31
CA THR A 19 -10.63 2.59 -0.80
C THR A 19 -9.47 3.42 -1.32
N GLY A 20 -9.62 4.74 -1.39
CA GLY A 20 -8.64 5.60 -2.07
C GLY A 20 -8.65 5.40 -3.58
N ALA A 21 -9.79 4.99 -4.13
CA ALA A 21 -9.95 4.57 -5.51
C ALA A 21 -9.72 5.70 -6.53
N ALA A 22 -9.93 6.95 -6.13
CA ALA A 22 -9.70 8.13 -6.98
C ALA A 22 -8.27 8.67 -6.90
N GLY A 23 -7.46 8.18 -5.97
CA GLY A 23 -6.03 8.51 -5.86
C GLY A 23 -5.21 7.94 -7.01
N THR A 24 -3.93 8.33 -7.09
CA THR A 24 -3.02 7.90 -8.16
C THR A 24 -2.92 6.37 -8.25
N LEU A 25 -2.67 5.70 -7.12
CA LEU A 25 -2.55 4.24 -7.09
C LEU A 25 -3.90 3.55 -7.29
N GLY A 26 -4.98 4.09 -6.69
CA GLY A 26 -6.32 3.53 -6.85
C GLY A 26 -6.76 3.46 -8.31
N ARG A 27 -6.58 4.55 -9.05
CA ARG A 27 -6.89 4.61 -10.49
C ARG A 27 -6.03 3.64 -11.32
N ALA A 28 -4.76 3.49 -10.96
CA ALA A 28 -3.85 2.60 -11.67
C ALA A 28 -4.18 1.12 -11.42
N LEU A 29 -4.59 0.77 -10.20
CA LEU A 29 -4.84 -0.63 -9.81
C LEU A 29 -6.25 -1.11 -10.13
N ALA A 30 -7.27 -0.22 -10.11
CA ALA A 30 -8.67 -0.60 -10.24
C ALA A 30 -8.98 -1.50 -11.46
N PRO A 31 -8.45 -1.23 -12.68
CA PRO A 31 -8.72 -2.09 -13.84
C PRO A 31 -8.19 -3.52 -13.65
N GLY A 32 -6.99 -3.68 -13.09
CA GLY A 32 -6.39 -5.00 -12.84
C GLY A 32 -7.08 -5.74 -11.69
N LEU A 33 -7.50 -5.03 -10.63
CA LEU A 33 -8.23 -5.60 -9.51
C LEU A 33 -9.63 -6.10 -9.91
N GLN A 34 -10.25 -5.46 -10.91
CA GLN A 34 -11.53 -5.92 -11.46
C GLN A 34 -11.46 -7.37 -11.99
N ALA A 35 -10.31 -7.79 -12.52
CA ALA A 35 -10.13 -9.14 -13.03
C ALA A 35 -10.01 -10.22 -11.93
N LEU A 36 -9.79 -9.82 -10.68
CA LEU A 36 -9.62 -10.72 -9.51
C LEU A 36 -10.91 -10.93 -8.72
N THR A 37 -11.97 -10.19 -9.04
CA THR A 37 -13.19 -10.19 -8.23
C THR A 37 -14.44 -10.27 -9.08
N THR A 38 -15.51 -10.86 -8.52
CA THR A 38 -16.81 -10.83 -9.15
C THR A 38 -17.46 -9.44 -9.04
N ARG A 39 -17.23 -8.73 -7.92
CA ARG A 39 -17.78 -7.38 -7.67
C ARG A 39 -16.69 -6.48 -7.13
N LEU A 40 -16.31 -5.45 -7.88
CA LEU A 40 -15.42 -4.40 -7.42
C LEU A 40 -16.22 -3.22 -6.89
N VAL A 41 -15.95 -2.82 -5.65
CA VAL A 41 -16.49 -1.62 -5.02
C VAL A 41 -15.36 -0.59 -4.90
N LEU A 42 -15.54 0.58 -5.50
CA LEU A 42 -14.60 1.70 -5.46
C LEU A 42 -15.11 2.74 -4.48
N SER A 43 -14.28 3.14 -3.53
CA SER A 43 -14.65 4.17 -2.55
C SER A 43 -13.58 5.22 -2.38
N ASP A 44 -14.03 6.47 -2.28
CA ASP A 44 -13.24 7.65 -1.99
C ASP A 44 -14.18 8.80 -1.57
N LEU A 45 -13.63 9.98 -1.34
CA LEU A 45 -14.42 11.20 -1.12
C LEU A 45 -15.30 11.52 -2.33
N PRO A 46 -16.53 12.04 -2.13
CA PRO A 46 -17.46 12.33 -3.24
C PRO A 46 -16.84 13.20 -4.35
N GLN A 47 -16.13 14.27 -3.95
CA GLN A 47 -15.49 15.19 -4.89
C GLN A 47 -14.32 14.56 -5.67
N ALA A 48 -13.67 13.55 -5.12
CA ALA A 48 -12.60 12.81 -5.79
C ALA A 48 -13.18 11.81 -6.80
N LEU A 49 -14.22 11.07 -6.39
CA LEU A 49 -14.92 10.12 -7.27
C LEU A 49 -15.57 10.77 -8.50
N ALA A 50 -16.03 12.03 -8.38
CA ALA A 50 -16.58 12.77 -9.51
C ALA A 50 -15.57 13.02 -10.65
N ARG A 51 -14.27 12.81 -10.41
CA ARG A 51 -13.17 13.06 -11.36
C ARG A 51 -12.61 11.81 -12.02
N ILE A 52 -13.16 10.64 -11.72
CA ILE A 52 -12.69 9.38 -12.29
C ILE A 52 -13.73 8.73 -13.20
N THR A 53 -13.25 7.94 -14.16
CA THR A 53 -14.08 7.00 -14.91
C THR A 53 -13.83 5.61 -14.33
N PRO A 54 -14.80 5.00 -13.64
CA PRO A 54 -14.62 3.67 -13.07
C PRO A 54 -14.55 2.61 -14.18
N PRO A 55 -13.87 1.48 -13.93
CA PRO A 55 -13.93 0.32 -14.82
C PRO A 55 -15.39 -0.14 -15.02
N PRO A 56 -15.74 -0.70 -16.19
CA PRO A 56 -17.09 -1.20 -16.46
C PRO A 56 -17.56 -2.21 -15.41
N GLY A 57 -18.76 -2.01 -14.85
CA GLY A 57 -19.36 -2.90 -13.84
C GLY A 57 -18.88 -2.66 -12.40
N ALA A 58 -17.89 -1.80 -12.16
CA ALA A 58 -17.51 -1.43 -10.81
C ALA A 58 -18.58 -0.55 -10.14
N ARG A 59 -18.90 -0.86 -8.88
CA ARG A 59 -19.80 -0.04 -8.06
C ARG A 59 -19.00 1.09 -7.41
N VAL A 60 -19.48 2.32 -7.50
CA VAL A 60 -18.86 3.49 -6.87
C VAL A 60 -19.68 3.90 -5.65
N VAL A 61 -19.02 4.04 -4.49
CA VAL A 61 -19.64 4.39 -3.21
C VAL A 61 -18.81 5.48 -2.53
N PRO A 62 -19.33 6.69 -2.41
CA PRO A 62 -18.63 7.75 -1.68
C PRO A 62 -18.61 7.45 -0.18
N CYS A 63 -17.46 7.69 0.45
CA CYS A 63 -17.29 7.49 1.88
C CYS A 63 -16.18 8.37 2.44
N GLU A 64 -16.49 9.05 3.55
CA GLU A 64 -15.51 9.70 4.42
C GLU A 64 -15.04 8.68 5.46
N LEU A 65 -13.74 8.38 5.49
CA LEU A 65 -13.21 7.35 6.41
C LEU A 65 -13.37 7.71 7.89
N ALA A 66 -13.43 9.00 8.22
CA ALA A 66 -13.66 9.46 9.58
C ALA A 66 -15.10 9.20 10.07
N ASP A 67 -16.06 8.98 9.16
CA ASP A 67 -17.44 8.63 9.49
C ASP A 67 -17.58 7.12 9.72
N ALA A 68 -17.64 6.70 10.98
CA ALA A 68 -17.74 5.29 11.36
C ALA A 68 -19.00 4.60 10.84
N ALA A 69 -20.13 5.31 10.75
CA ALA A 69 -21.39 4.74 10.26
C ALA A 69 -21.34 4.52 8.74
N ALA A 70 -20.80 5.48 8.00
CA ALA A 70 -20.59 5.35 6.56
C ALA A 70 -19.62 4.19 6.24
N VAL A 71 -18.51 4.07 6.96
CA VAL A 71 -17.51 2.99 6.78
C VAL A 71 -18.12 1.63 7.13
N HIS A 72 -18.93 1.55 8.19
CA HIS A 72 -19.65 0.31 8.53
C HIS A 72 -20.60 -0.14 7.41
N SER A 73 -21.36 0.79 6.83
CA SER A 73 -22.25 0.51 5.71
C SER A 73 -21.48 0.14 4.44
N LEU A 74 -20.33 0.78 4.18
CA LEU A 74 -19.46 0.49 3.04
C LEU A 74 -18.92 -0.94 3.07
N ALA A 75 -18.61 -1.47 4.26
CA ALA A 75 -18.03 -2.80 4.43
C ALA A 75 -19.08 -3.95 4.33
N GLN A 76 -20.36 -3.66 4.20
CA GLN A 76 -21.41 -4.69 4.12
C GLN A 76 -21.24 -5.60 2.90
N GLY A 77 -21.13 -6.91 3.14
CA GLY A 77 -20.99 -7.92 2.09
C GLY A 77 -19.66 -7.85 1.34
N VAL A 78 -18.63 -7.25 1.94
CA VAL A 78 -17.25 -7.22 1.42
C VAL A 78 -16.48 -8.42 1.96
N ASP A 79 -15.77 -9.13 1.09
CA ASP A 79 -14.93 -10.28 1.45
C ASP A 79 -13.48 -9.90 1.70
N ALA A 80 -12.94 -8.95 0.92
CA ALA A 80 -11.58 -8.45 1.06
C ALA A 80 -11.49 -6.95 0.78
N ILE A 81 -10.48 -6.28 1.33
CA ILE A 81 -10.25 -4.85 1.19
C ILE A 81 -8.83 -4.58 0.71
N VAL A 82 -8.68 -3.72 -0.30
CA VAL A 82 -7.43 -3.02 -0.60
C VAL A 82 -7.59 -1.58 -0.09
N HIS A 83 -6.84 -1.26 0.96
CA HIS A 83 -6.95 0.04 1.62
C HIS A 83 -5.80 0.98 1.20
N LEU A 84 -6.08 1.85 0.24
CA LEU A 84 -5.18 2.93 -0.21
C LEU A 84 -5.64 4.31 0.29
N GLY A 85 -6.83 4.39 0.92
CA GLY A 85 -7.41 5.64 1.40
C GLY A 85 -6.58 6.26 2.51
N GLY A 86 -6.41 7.57 2.47
CA GLY A 86 -5.68 8.31 3.48
C GLY A 86 -4.95 9.53 2.91
N VAL A 87 -4.45 10.38 3.80
CA VAL A 87 -3.44 11.39 3.46
C VAL A 87 -2.15 10.64 3.12
N SER A 88 -1.59 10.88 1.94
CA SER A 88 -0.46 10.10 1.37
C SER A 88 0.86 10.88 1.34
N VAL A 89 0.91 12.03 1.97
CA VAL A 89 2.06 12.92 2.05
C VAL A 89 2.30 13.35 3.50
N GLU A 90 3.52 13.78 3.80
CA GLU A 90 3.82 14.41 5.09
C GLU A 90 3.04 15.71 5.25
N GLY A 91 2.57 16.00 6.46
CA GLY A 91 1.75 17.16 6.72
C GLY A 91 1.40 17.34 8.20
N PRO A 92 0.56 18.37 8.52
CA PRO A 92 0.09 18.63 9.87
C PRO A 92 -0.59 17.39 10.48
N PHE A 93 -0.47 17.26 11.79
CA PHE A 93 -0.92 16.07 12.53
C PHE A 93 -2.44 15.83 12.42
N GLU A 94 -3.26 16.88 12.53
CA GLU A 94 -4.71 16.72 12.64
C GLU A 94 -5.39 16.09 11.40
N PRO A 95 -5.11 16.51 10.15
CA PRO A 95 -5.65 15.81 8.98
C PRO A 95 -5.21 14.35 8.90
N ILE A 96 -3.96 14.05 9.29
CA ILE A 96 -3.42 12.69 9.33
C ILE A 96 -4.12 11.87 10.42
N LEU A 97 -4.33 12.43 11.61
CA LEU A 97 -5.06 11.80 12.71
C LEU A 97 -6.48 11.40 12.28
N GLN A 98 -7.22 12.33 11.67
CA GLN A 98 -8.61 12.07 11.27
C GLN A 98 -8.72 11.00 10.21
N THR A 99 -7.88 11.08 9.17
CA THR A 99 -8.02 10.19 8.02
C THR A 99 -7.25 8.87 8.21
N ASN A 100 -5.96 8.93 8.58
CA ASN A 100 -5.11 7.74 8.59
C ASN A 100 -5.25 6.93 9.88
N ILE A 101 -5.53 7.57 11.00
CA ILE A 101 -5.62 6.87 12.30
C ILE A 101 -7.07 6.54 12.62
N ARG A 102 -7.94 7.56 12.74
CA ARG A 102 -9.37 7.34 13.03
C ARG A 102 -10.06 6.59 11.89
N GLY A 103 -9.83 6.99 10.64
CA GLY A 103 -10.41 6.34 9.46
C GLY A 103 -10.01 4.88 9.34
N LEU A 104 -8.75 4.55 9.58
CA LEU A 104 -8.28 3.17 9.57
C LEU A 104 -8.87 2.34 10.71
N HIS A 105 -8.98 2.91 11.93
CA HIS A 105 -9.67 2.24 13.04
C HIS A 105 -11.12 1.92 12.66
N ASN A 106 -11.86 2.86 12.08
CA ASN A 106 -13.23 2.64 11.62
C ASN A 106 -13.30 1.51 10.60
N LEU A 107 -12.33 1.43 9.67
CA LEU A 107 -12.28 0.39 8.64
C LEU A 107 -12.07 -1.00 9.25
N TYR A 108 -11.11 -1.16 10.18
CA TYR A 108 -10.87 -2.45 10.84
C TYR A 108 -12.06 -2.88 11.72
N GLU A 109 -12.70 -1.95 12.44
CA GLU A 109 -13.92 -2.27 13.19
C GLU A 109 -15.08 -2.64 12.29
N ALA A 110 -15.26 -1.97 11.15
CA ALA A 110 -16.27 -2.34 10.17
C ALA A 110 -15.96 -3.72 9.57
N ALA A 111 -14.72 -3.98 9.19
CA ALA A 111 -14.25 -5.25 8.67
C ALA A 111 -14.54 -6.40 9.66
N ARG A 112 -14.21 -6.21 10.94
CA ARG A 112 -14.49 -7.19 12.00
C ARG A 112 -15.99 -7.49 12.13
N ARG A 113 -16.83 -6.46 12.16
CA ARG A 113 -18.30 -6.61 12.32
C ARG A 113 -18.97 -7.22 11.10
N GLN A 114 -18.40 -7.02 9.92
CA GLN A 114 -18.96 -7.51 8.65
C GLN A 114 -18.33 -8.85 8.18
N GLY A 115 -17.37 -9.39 8.93
CA GLY A 115 -16.74 -10.68 8.60
C GLY A 115 -15.76 -10.63 7.43
N VAL A 116 -15.19 -9.46 7.14
CA VAL A 116 -14.12 -9.33 6.13
C VAL A 116 -12.93 -10.19 6.54
N ARG A 117 -12.43 -11.00 5.64
CA ARG A 117 -11.40 -12.00 5.93
C ARG A 117 -9.98 -11.49 5.70
N ARG A 118 -9.80 -10.56 4.76
CA ARG A 118 -8.48 -10.07 4.36
C ARG A 118 -8.44 -8.57 4.08
N ILE A 119 -7.37 -7.93 4.56
CA ILE A 119 -7.06 -6.52 4.26
C ILE A 119 -5.64 -6.43 3.72
N VAL A 120 -5.49 -5.84 2.53
CA VAL A 120 -4.19 -5.38 2.01
C VAL A 120 -4.09 -3.89 2.32
N PHE A 121 -3.21 -3.55 3.24
CA PHE A 121 -3.03 -2.18 3.73
C PHE A 121 -1.83 -1.52 3.04
N ALA A 122 -2.05 -0.39 2.38
CA ALA A 122 -0.97 0.46 1.89
C ALA A 122 -0.26 1.13 3.07
N SER A 123 0.72 0.43 3.64
CA SER A 123 1.73 1.01 4.51
C SER A 123 2.75 1.78 3.66
N SER A 124 3.84 2.21 4.24
CA SER A 124 4.82 3.05 3.56
C SER A 124 6.24 2.77 4.04
N ASN A 125 7.21 2.96 3.15
CA ASN A 125 8.62 2.98 3.52
C ASN A 125 8.94 4.06 4.57
N HIS A 126 8.07 5.07 4.73
CA HIS A 126 8.20 6.13 5.74
C HIS A 126 8.05 5.62 7.18
N VAL A 127 7.58 4.40 7.41
CA VAL A 127 7.65 3.71 8.71
C VAL A 127 9.11 3.52 9.16
N THR A 128 10.03 3.45 8.22
CA THR A 128 11.47 3.22 8.46
C THR A 128 12.36 4.30 7.80
N GLY A 129 11.79 5.47 7.52
CA GLY A 129 12.44 6.52 6.74
C GLY A 129 13.71 7.11 7.38
N CYS A 130 13.86 7.06 8.71
CA CYS A 130 15.05 7.55 9.43
C CYS A 130 16.24 6.57 9.44
N TYR A 131 16.20 5.47 8.72
CA TYR A 131 17.39 4.63 8.50
C TYR A 131 18.31 5.24 7.43
N ALA A 132 19.62 5.03 7.58
CA ALA A 132 20.59 5.45 6.57
C ALA A 132 20.43 4.62 5.27
N GLN A 133 20.59 5.25 4.10
CA GLN A 133 20.55 4.55 2.81
C GLN A 133 21.67 3.51 2.66
N ALA A 134 22.77 3.68 3.38
CA ALA A 134 23.88 2.70 3.41
C ALA A 134 23.57 1.44 4.25
N GLN A 135 22.43 1.42 4.95
CA GLN A 135 22.02 0.29 5.81
C GLN A 135 20.94 -0.52 5.12
N THR A 136 21.18 -1.80 4.93
CA THR A 136 20.12 -2.75 4.53
C THR A 136 19.29 -3.11 5.73
N ILE A 137 17.97 -3.01 5.60
CA ILE A 137 17.00 -3.32 6.67
C ILE A 137 15.94 -4.31 6.19
N LYS A 138 15.32 -4.99 7.15
CA LYS A 138 14.24 -5.98 6.96
C LYS A 138 12.90 -5.44 7.47
N PRO A 139 11.77 -6.04 7.08
CA PRO A 139 10.46 -5.68 7.65
C PRO A 139 10.37 -5.78 9.17
N GLN A 140 11.17 -6.67 9.78
CA GLN A 140 11.22 -6.94 11.22
C GLN A 140 12.10 -5.96 12.00
N ASP A 141 12.92 -5.16 11.32
CA ASP A 141 13.75 -4.16 12.00
C ASP A 141 12.87 -3.11 12.70
N PRO A 142 13.30 -2.56 13.84
CA PRO A 142 12.52 -1.58 14.59
C PRO A 142 12.03 -0.43 13.72
N PRO A 143 10.79 0.03 13.84
CA PRO A 143 10.31 1.16 13.08
C PRO A 143 11.06 2.45 13.50
N ARG A 144 11.37 3.29 12.52
CA ARG A 144 11.98 4.62 12.67
C ARG A 144 11.30 5.59 11.70
N PRO A 145 10.02 6.00 12.01
CA PRO A 145 9.26 6.88 11.14
C PRO A 145 9.92 8.25 11.00
N ASP A 146 9.76 8.84 9.84
CA ASP A 146 10.38 10.10 9.44
C ASP A 146 9.44 11.32 9.49
N GLY A 147 8.19 11.12 9.92
CA GLY A 147 7.22 12.17 10.07
C GLY A 147 5.86 11.66 10.58
N ASN A 148 4.88 12.57 10.66
CA ASN A 148 3.50 12.24 11.07
C ASN A 148 2.85 11.20 10.16
N TYR A 149 3.11 11.32 8.85
CA TYR A 149 2.63 10.34 7.87
C TYR A 149 3.21 8.96 8.13
N GLY A 150 4.53 8.85 8.27
CA GLY A 150 5.22 7.59 8.58
C GLY A 150 4.71 6.97 9.88
N LEU A 151 4.52 7.80 10.93
CA LEU A 151 3.96 7.39 12.22
C LEU A 151 2.52 6.87 12.07
N SER A 152 1.69 7.50 11.24
CA SER A 152 0.33 7.04 10.99
C SER A 152 0.28 5.67 10.28
N LYS A 153 1.26 5.39 9.41
CA LYS A 153 1.38 4.09 8.76
C LYS A 153 1.86 3.01 9.73
N LEU A 154 2.77 3.34 10.65
CA LEU A 154 3.15 2.45 11.75
C LEU A 154 1.96 2.11 12.66
N PHE A 155 1.10 3.08 13.01
CA PHE A 155 -0.15 2.80 13.71
C PHE A 155 -0.99 1.76 12.93
N GLY A 156 -1.05 1.88 11.61
CA GLY A 156 -1.78 0.94 10.75
C GLY A 156 -1.23 -0.48 10.79
N GLU A 157 0.08 -0.65 10.82
CA GLU A 157 0.72 -1.96 10.99
C GLU A 157 0.40 -2.56 12.37
N GLY A 158 0.39 -1.75 13.44
CA GLY A 158 -0.04 -2.17 14.76
C GLY A 158 -1.52 -2.60 14.81
N MET A 159 -2.41 -1.85 14.13
CA MET A 159 -3.81 -2.24 13.98
C MET A 159 -3.96 -3.58 13.25
N ALA A 160 -3.23 -3.77 12.16
CA ALA A 160 -3.25 -5.01 11.39
C ALA A 160 -2.85 -6.23 12.23
N SER A 161 -1.78 -6.12 13.00
CA SER A 161 -1.35 -7.16 13.95
C SER A 161 -2.42 -7.45 15.01
N LEU A 162 -2.95 -6.39 15.67
CA LEU A 162 -3.98 -6.52 16.70
C LEU A 162 -5.22 -7.25 16.17
N TYR A 163 -5.69 -6.93 14.96
CA TYR A 163 -6.90 -7.52 14.41
C TYR A 163 -6.68 -8.94 13.89
N TRP A 164 -5.47 -9.28 13.46
CA TRP A 164 -5.10 -10.66 13.22
C TRP A 164 -5.12 -11.48 14.52
N ASP A 165 -4.38 -11.05 15.54
CA ASP A 165 -4.21 -11.81 16.79
C ASP A 165 -5.53 -11.98 17.54
N ARG A 166 -6.42 -10.99 17.51
CA ARG A 166 -7.66 -11.04 18.28
C ARG A 166 -8.88 -11.53 17.50
N TYR A 167 -8.90 -11.34 16.19
CA TYR A 167 -10.11 -11.55 15.40
C TYR A 167 -9.87 -12.37 14.13
N GLY A 168 -8.64 -12.77 13.84
CA GLY A 168 -8.30 -13.61 12.68
C GLY A 168 -8.45 -12.90 11.32
N ILE A 169 -8.46 -11.56 11.29
CA ILE A 169 -8.48 -10.81 10.01
C ILE A 169 -7.08 -10.82 9.43
N GLU A 170 -6.86 -11.59 8.38
CA GLU A 170 -5.57 -11.63 7.70
C GLU A 170 -5.22 -10.25 7.14
N SER A 171 -4.00 -9.78 7.40
CA SER A 171 -3.57 -8.44 7.01
C SER A 171 -2.18 -8.45 6.40
N VAL A 172 -2.06 -7.95 5.16
CA VAL A 172 -0.78 -7.73 4.50
C VAL A 172 -0.52 -6.23 4.43
N CYS A 173 0.50 -5.78 5.17
CA CYS A 173 0.94 -4.39 5.20
C CYS A 173 2.07 -4.22 4.18
N LEU A 174 1.82 -3.47 3.12
CA LEU A 174 2.80 -3.19 2.08
C LEU A 174 3.48 -1.85 2.36
N ARG A 175 4.72 -1.86 2.83
CA ARG A 175 5.57 -0.66 2.92
C ARG A 175 5.97 -0.25 1.50
N ILE A 176 5.05 0.41 0.80
CA ILE A 176 5.22 0.80 -0.60
C ILE A 176 6.36 1.82 -0.69
N GLY A 177 7.28 1.57 -1.60
CA GLY A 177 8.33 2.50 -1.97
C GLY A 177 7.83 3.61 -2.91
N THR A 178 8.63 3.99 -3.88
CA THR A 178 8.30 5.06 -4.84
C THR A 178 7.48 4.49 -6.00
N ALA A 179 6.16 4.57 -5.90
CA ALA A 179 5.24 4.04 -6.92
C ALA A 179 4.91 5.12 -7.96
N THR A 180 5.71 5.22 -9.00
CA THR A 180 5.63 6.21 -10.08
C THR A 180 5.89 5.52 -11.44
N PRO A 181 5.54 6.15 -12.58
CA PRO A 181 5.83 5.58 -13.90
C PRO A 181 7.32 5.30 -14.16
N ALA A 182 8.21 6.10 -13.58
CA ALA A 182 9.67 5.91 -13.61
C ALA A 182 10.27 6.44 -12.31
N PRO A 183 11.47 6.00 -11.89
CA PRO A 183 12.16 6.55 -10.72
C PRO A 183 12.37 8.06 -10.85
N PRO A 184 11.92 8.88 -9.88
CA PRO A 184 12.00 10.34 -9.99
C PRO A 184 13.37 10.93 -9.63
N ASP A 185 14.21 10.18 -8.93
CA ASP A 185 15.50 10.59 -8.40
C ASP A 185 16.43 9.38 -8.19
N ARG A 186 17.67 9.62 -7.72
CA ARG A 186 18.64 8.53 -7.46
C ARG A 186 18.21 7.59 -6.35
N ARG A 187 17.49 8.08 -5.32
CA ARG A 187 16.90 7.25 -4.28
C ARG A 187 15.84 6.32 -4.88
N GLY A 188 15.09 6.79 -5.87
CA GLY A 188 14.13 5.99 -6.62
C GLY A 188 14.75 4.74 -7.23
N LEU A 189 16.02 4.73 -7.62
CA LEU A 189 16.69 3.52 -8.11
C LEU A 189 16.79 2.39 -7.06
N SER A 190 16.64 2.74 -5.78
CA SER A 190 16.60 1.77 -4.68
C SER A 190 15.17 1.43 -4.22
N THR A 191 14.21 2.33 -4.42
CA THR A 191 12.89 2.27 -3.77
C THR A 191 11.72 2.13 -4.73
N TRP A 192 11.96 2.22 -6.04
CA TRP A 192 10.91 2.26 -7.03
C TRP A 192 10.13 0.95 -7.11
N ILE A 193 8.83 1.08 -7.35
CA ILE A 193 7.97 0.01 -7.79
C ILE A 193 7.19 0.48 -9.02
N SER A 194 7.22 -0.29 -10.09
CA SER A 194 6.38 -0.03 -11.24
C SER A 194 4.91 -0.26 -10.91
N LEU A 195 4.00 0.40 -11.62
CA LEU A 195 2.57 0.15 -11.44
C LEU A 195 2.15 -1.29 -11.78
N PRO A 196 2.72 -1.96 -12.81
CA PRO A 196 2.49 -3.38 -13.05
C PRO A 196 2.97 -4.26 -11.90
N ASP A 197 4.16 -4.03 -11.35
CA ASP A 197 4.67 -4.78 -10.20
C ASP A 197 3.85 -4.52 -8.93
N LEU A 198 3.38 -3.29 -8.73
CA LEU A 198 2.49 -2.98 -7.60
C LEU A 198 1.16 -3.74 -7.72
N LEU A 199 0.56 -3.79 -8.91
CA LEU A 199 -0.64 -4.59 -9.14
C LEU A 199 -0.38 -6.08 -8.85
N ARG A 200 0.75 -6.61 -9.32
CA ARG A 200 1.15 -8.00 -9.07
C ARG A 200 1.33 -8.28 -7.57
N LEU A 201 2.00 -7.37 -6.85
CA LEU A 201 2.21 -7.50 -5.40
C LEU A 201 0.88 -7.46 -4.64
N VAL A 202 -0.01 -6.52 -4.96
CA VAL A 202 -1.34 -6.43 -4.34
C VAL A 202 -2.18 -7.68 -4.67
N SER A 203 -2.10 -8.19 -5.90
CA SER A 203 -2.79 -9.43 -6.30
C SER A 203 -2.29 -10.63 -5.49
N CYS A 204 -0.97 -10.79 -5.36
CA CYS A 204 -0.37 -11.82 -4.50
C CYS A 204 -0.80 -11.66 -3.03
N ALA A 205 -0.80 -10.45 -2.50
CA ALA A 205 -1.24 -10.16 -1.13
C ALA A 205 -2.73 -10.49 -0.88
N LEU A 206 -3.56 -10.38 -1.90
CA LEU A 206 -4.98 -10.74 -1.83
C LEU A 206 -5.20 -12.27 -1.87
N THR A 207 -4.37 -13.01 -2.61
CA THR A 207 -4.63 -14.42 -2.95
C THR A 207 -3.72 -15.42 -2.26
N ALA A 208 -2.55 -15.01 -1.74
CA ALA A 208 -1.64 -15.92 -1.05
C ALA A 208 -2.32 -16.57 0.18
N PRO A 209 -2.23 -17.92 0.33
CA PRO A 209 -2.89 -18.61 1.43
C PRO A 209 -2.17 -18.40 2.77
N GLY A 210 -2.94 -18.34 3.86
CA GLY A 210 -2.43 -18.41 5.23
C GLY A 210 -1.41 -17.33 5.58
N VAL A 211 -1.59 -16.10 5.07
CA VAL A 211 -0.61 -15.02 5.32
C VAL A 211 -0.62 -14.54 6.77
N GLY A 212 -1.77 -14.63 7.46
CA GLY A 212 -1.92 -14.10 8.81
C GLY A 212 -1.66 -12.59 8.84
N PHE A 213 -0.74 -12.16 9.70
CA PHE A 213 -0.17 -10.82 9.69
C PHE A 213 1.20 -10.84 9.00
N LEU A 214 1.37 -9.99 7.98
CA LEU A 214 2.62 -9.90 7.24
C LEU A 214 2.94 -8.45 6.87
N VAL A 215 4.20 -8.05 7.06
CA VAL A 215 4.75 -6.79 6.54
C VAL A 215 5.75 -7.10 5.43
N ALA A 216 5.64 -6.41 4.29
CA ALA A 216 6.56 -6.54 3.17
C ALA A 216 6.89 -5.19 2.57
N TYR A 217 8.12 -4.98 2.09
CA TYR A 217 8.42 -3.82 1.27
C TYR A 217 7.90 -4.02 -0.15
N GLY A 218 7.22 -2.98 -0.66
CA GLY A 218 6.72 -2.91 -2.02
C GLY A 218 7.72 -2.19 -2.92
N MET A 219 8.47 -2.96 -3.70
CA MET A 219 9.41 -2.47 -4.70
C MET A 219 9.50 -3.45 -5.87
N SER A 220 9.99 -2.98 -7.02
CA SER A 220 10.42 -3.82 -8.14
C SER A 220 11.76 -4.49 -7.82
N ARG A 221 12.32 -5.26 -8.74
CA ARG A 221 13.61 -5.94 -8.55
C ARG A 221 14.76 -4.95 -8.72
N ASN A 222 14.93 -4.08 -7.72
CA ASN A 222 15.92 -3.00 -7.79
C ASN A 222 17.29 -3.50 -7.33
N THR A 223 18.28 -3.47 -8.22
CA THR A 223 19.67 -3.87 -7.91
C THR A 223 20.27 -3.04 -6.78
N ARG A 224 19.83 -1.78 -6.60
CA ARG A 224 20.30 -0.86 -5.55
C ARG A 224 19.43 -0.85 -4.29
N ALA A 225 18.53 -1.83 -4.14
CA ALA A 225 17.63 -1.88 -2.98
C ALA A 225 18.41 -1.94 -1.65
N PHE A 226 17.93 -1.17 -0.69
CA PHE A 226 18.39 -1.24 0.70
C PHE A 226 17.35 -1.90 1.62
N TRP A 227 16.33 -2.56 1.05
CA TRP A 227 15.35 -3.35 1.78
C TRP A 227 15.46 -4.83 1.42
N ASP A 228 15.72 -5.67 2.42
CA ASP A 228 15.67 -7.12 2.28
C ASP A 228 14.28 -7.62 2.73
N THR A 229 13.48 -8.07 1.79
CA THR A 229 12.10 -8.50 2.00
C THR A 229 11.79 -9.83 1.30
N GLN A 230 12.82 -10.58 0.93
CA GLN A 230 12.72 -11.81 0.14
C GLN A 230 11.82 -12.87 0.81
N ASP A 231 11.92 -13.02 2.14
CA ASP A 231 11.10 -13.98 2.88
C ASP A 231 9.60 -13.64 2.80
N ALA A 232 9.25 -12.34 2.89
CA ALA A 232 7.88 -11.88 2.76
C ALA A 232 7.36 -12.06 1.34
N TRP A 233 8.19 -11.76 0.32
CA TRP A 233 7.84 -11.98 -1.08
C TRP A 233 7.62 -13.45 -1.39
N ALA A 234 8.49 -14.34 -0.89
CA ALA A 234 8.34 -15.79 -1.05
C ALA A 234 7.03 -16.28 -0.43
N LYS A 235 6.67 -15.80 0.76
CA LYS A 235 5.39 -16.12 1.42
C LYS A 235 4.17 -15.66 0.62
N LEU A 236 4.28 -14.53 -0.09
CA LEU A 236 3.22 -14.02 -0.96
C LEU A 236 3.21 -14.68 -2.34
N GLY A 237 4.28 -15.34 -2.75
CA GLY A 237 4.48 -15.79 -4.13
C GLY A 237 4.73 -14.62 -5.10
N TYR A 238 5.22 -13.49 -4.59
CA TYR A 238 5.49 -12.30 -5.41
C TYR A 238 6.87 -12.37 -6.06
N VAL A 239 6.89 -12.22 -7.37
CA VAL A 239 8.11 -12.11 -8.18
C VAL A 239 8.04 -10.84 -9.00
N PRO A 240 8.82 -9.78 -8.65
CA PRO A 240 8.88 -8.55 -9.43
C PRO A 240 9.47 -8.81 -10.82
N GLN A 241 8.99 -8.06 -11.82
CA GLN A 241 9.42 -8.21 -13.21
C GLN A 241 10.18 -7.00 -13.73
N ASP A 242 9.90 -5.82 -13.16
CA ASP A 242 10.53 -4.58 -13.55
C ASP A 242 11.77 -4.26 -12.70
N GLU A 243 12.65 -3.40 -13.22
CA GLU A 243 13.91 -3.01 -12.60
C GLU A 243 14.18 -1.52 -12.79
N ALA A 244 14.47 -0.83 -11.70
CA ALA A 244 14.79 0.61 -11.72
C ALA A 244 16.09 0.94 -12.48
N GLU A 245 17.05 0.03 -12.55
CA GLU A 245 18.37 0.26 -13.19
C GLU A 245 18.24 0.63 -14.68
N ALA A 246 17.20 0.18 -15.37
CA ALA A 246 16.90 0.58 -16.74
C ALA A 246 16.73 2.11 -16.90
N HIS A 247 16.38 2.82 -15.83
CA HIS A 247 16.21 4.28 -15.78
C HIS A 247 17.44 5.03 -15.26
N ALA A 248 18.50 4.33 -14.86
CA ALA A 248 19.67 4.96 -14.24
C ALA A 248 20.32 6.07 -15.09
N PRO A 249 20.45 5.96 -16.44
CA PRO A 249 21.05 7.02 -17.25
C PRO A 249 20.29 8.35 -17.17
N GLN A 250 18.95 8.32 -17.10
CA GLN A 250 18.12 9.52 -16.99
C GLN A 250 18.21 10.12 -15.58
N VAL A 251 18.13 9.26 -14.56
CA VAL A 251 18.14 9.68 -13.15
C VAL A 251 19.49 10.25 -12.71
N GLN A 252 20.61 9.74 -13.24
CA GLN A 252 21.95 10.23 -12.89
C GLN A 252 22.20 11.69 -13.30
N GLN A 253 21.47 12.19 -14.29
CA GLN A 253 21.57 13.57 -14.76
C GLN A 253 20.78 14.57 -13.89
N LEU A 254 19.91 14.08 -12.99
CA LEU A 254 19.09 14.92 -12.14
C LEU A 254 19.90 15.50 -10.98
N GLN A 255 19.58 16.75 -10.62
CA GLN A 255 20.14 17.39 -9.44
C GLN A 255 19.76 16.57 -8.19
N GLN A 256 20.73 16.41 -7.29
CA GLN A 256 20.51 15.70 -6.03
C GLN A 256 20.04 16.69 -4.95
N PRO A 257 19.14 16.28 -4.04
CA PRO A 257 18.84 17.08 -2.87
C PRO A 257 20.08 17.31 -2.02
N GLU A 258 20.15 18.45 -1.37
CA GLU A 258 21.16 18.78 -0.37
C GLU A 258 20.58 18.55 1.02
N GLY A 259 21.36 18.04 1.97
CA GLY A 259 20.91 17.84 3.33
C GLY A 259 20.67 16.37 3.74
N PRO A 260 19.98 16.16 4.90
CA PRO A 260 19.80 14.83 5.48
C PRO A 260 18.97 13.90 4.61
N GLU A 261 18.05 14.41 3.80
CA GLU A 261 17.25 13.61 2.87
C GLU A 261 18.10 12.81 1.88
N ARG A 262 19.33 13.26 1.61
CA ARG A 262 20.26 12.54 0.73
C ARG A 262 20.83 11.27 1.37
N LEU A 263 20.85 11.21 2.70
CA LEU A 263 21.50 10.13 3.46
C LEU A 263 20.52 9.12 4.03
N LEU A 264 19.24 9.48 4.15
CA LEU A 264 18.22 8.68 4.83
C LEU A 264 17.23 8.08 3.84
N GLN A 265 16.64 6.94 4.21
CA GLN A 265 15.77 6.14 3.35
C GLN A 265 14.41 6.83 3.07
N GLY A 266 13.95 7.75 3.91
CA GLY A 266 12.72 8.52 3.73
C GLY A 266 12.81 9.58 2.62
N GLY A 267 14.03 10.05 2.30
CA GLY A 267 14.26 11.04 1.25
C GLY A 267 13.61 12.39 1.57
N SER A 268 12.96 13.02 0.59
CA SER A 268 12.45 14.40 0.68
C SER A 268 11.43 14.64 1.79
N PHE A 269 10.75 13.62 2.32
CA PHE A 269 9.81 13.79 3.44
C PHE A 269 10.49 14.29 4.71
N LEU A 270 11.79 13.97 4.90
CA LEU A 270 12.57 14.46 6.04
C LEU A 270 12.81 15.99 6.02
N GLY A 271 12.64 16.62 4.87
CA GLY A 271 12.75 18.08 4.73
C GLY A 271 11.42 18.82 4.90
N ILE A 272 10.29 18.10 5.11
CA ILE A 272 8.97 18.69 5.26
C ILE A 272 8.65 18.86 6.75
N GLY A 273 8.30 20.08 7.16
CA GLY A 273 8.08 20.45 8.56
C GLY A 273 9.31 21.12 9.19
N PRO A 274 9.27 21.43 10.50
CA PRO A 274 8.13 21.25 11.41
C PRO A 274 6.89 22.05 11.00
N PHE A 275 5.72 21.62 11.47
CA PHE A 275 4.45 22.32 11.23
C PHE A 275 4.13 23.18 12.46
N ASP A 276 4.43 24.47 12.36
CA ASP A 276 4.07 25.44 13.41
C ASP A 276 2.54 25.66 13.37
N HIS A 277 1.93 25.53 14.53
CA HIS A 277 0.48 25.70 14.75
C HIS A 277 0.12 27.11 15.11
#